data_0d74b5efddc2a24b68d46e5f177c2015
#
_entry.id   0d74b5efddc2a24b68d46e5f177c2015
#
_cell.length_a   1.000
_cell.length_b   1.000
_cell.length_c   1.000
_cell.angle_alpha   90.00
_cell.angle_beta   90.00
_cell.angle_gamma   90.00
#
_symmetry.space_group_name_H-M   'P 1'
#
loop_
_entity.id
_entity.type
_entity.pdbx_description
1 polymer ?
#
loop_
_entity_poly.entity_id
_entity_poly.type
_entity_poly.pdbx_seq_one_letter_code
_entity_poly.pdbx_strand_id
1 'polypeptide(L)'
;MKIRIKKVLDMICPPATQNLELNTRNRNAAIKADYIQYGPLNLADKKYWNRLAKFWKTEPEVAKQSRCGNCTAFDLSPRMKECIPGKTSDKEGELGYCWMHNFKCHSARVCYTWAAGGPIPEDAISHEWQTKNKESMDEK
;
A
#
# COMPACT_ATOMS: atom_id res chain seq x y z
N MET A 1 -15.97 -19.92 -21.53
CA MET A 1 -15.93 -20.49 -20.18
C MET A 1 -14.62 -20.28 -19.49
N LYS A 2 -13.52 -20.72 -20.09
CA LYS A 2 -12.20 -20.51 -19.50
C LYS A 2 -11.85 -19.04 -19.32
N ILE A 3 -12.22 -18.21 -20.29
CA ILE A 3 -11.95 -16.77 -20.23
C ILE A 3 -12.68 -16.14 -19.05
N ARG A 4 -13.92 -16.56 -18.82
CA ARG A 4 -14.70 -16.05 -17.71
C ARG A 4 -14.07 -16.43 -16.36
N ILE A 5 -13.62 -17.66 -16.23
CA ILE A 5 -13.00 -18.15 -15.00
C ILE A 5 -11.72 -17.37 -14.72
N LYS A 6 -10.88 -17.17 -15.76
CA LYS A 6 -9.66 -16.42 -15.63
C LYS A 6 -9.94 -14.97 -15.20
N LYS A 7 -10.98 -14.37 -15.81
CA LYS A 7 -11.34 -13.00 -15.47
C LYS A 7 -11.80 -12.90 -14.01
N VAL A 8 -12.55 -13.88 -13.54
CA VAL A 8 -12.97 -13.90 -12.13
C VAL A 8 -11.78 -13.99 -11.21
N LEU A 9 -10.80 -14.83 -11.54
CA LEU A 9 -9.58 -14.95 -10.73
C LEU A 9 -8.79 -13.66 -10.74
N ASP A 10 -8.69 -13.00 -11.89
CA ASP A 10 -7.96 -11.74 -12.01
C ASP A 10 -8.64 -10.61 -11.23
N MET A 11 -9.94 -10.76 -10.98
CA MET A 11 -10.72 -9.76 -10.26
C MET A 11 -10.93 -10.09 -8.78
N ILE A 12 -10.28 -11.15 -8.28
CA ILE A 12 -10.36 -11.46 -6.86
C ILE A 12 -9.66 -10.35 -6.08
N CYS A 13 -10.40 -9.73 -5.21
CA CYS A 13 -9.90 -8.63 -4.41
C CYS A 13 -9.24 -9.13 -3.13
N PRO A 14 -8.16 -8.50 -2.68
CA PRO A 14 -7.60 -8.85 -1.37
C PRO A 14 -8.65 -8.63 -0.28
N PRO A 15 -8.72 -9.52 0.71
CA PRO A 15 -9.76 -9.41 1.74
C PRO A 15 -9.86 -8.05 2.40
N ALA A 16 -8.73 -7.39 2.67
CA ALA A 16 -8.75 -6.10 3.37
C ALA A 16 -9.41 -4.98 2.54
N THR A 17 -9.50 -5.11 1.21
CA THR A 17 -10.18 -4.10 0.40
C THR A 17 -11.70 -4.14 0.60
N GLN A 18 -12.23 -5.29 1.01
CA GLN A 18 -13.67 -5.52 1.16
C GLN A 18 -14.11 -5.60 2.62
N ASN A 19 -13.20 -5.93 3.53
CA ASN A 19 -13.50 -6.09 4.96
C ASN A 19 -12.91 -4.93 5.74
N LEU A 20 -13.78 -4.02 6.18
CA LEU A 20 -13.35 -2.82 6.88
C LEU A 20 -12.62 -3.12 8.18
N GLU A 21 -13.10 -4.10 8.95
CA GLU A 21 -12.44 -4.47 10.19
C GLU A 21 -11.03 -4.97 9.97
N LEU A 22 -10.86 -5.82 8.98
CA LEU A 22 -9.55 -6.36 8.63
C LEU A 22 -8.60 -5.25 8.18
N ASN A 23 -9.10 -4.36 7.32
CA ASN A 23 -8.31 -3.23 6.85
C ASN A 23 -7.84 -2.34 8.01
N THR A 24 -8.76 -2.03 8.92
CA THR A 24 -8.45 -1.18 10.08
C THR A 24 -7.43 -1.87 11.00
N ARG A 25 -7.60 -3.16 11.24
CA ARG A 25 -6.67 -3.92 12.06
C ARG A 25 -5.28 -3.93 11.46
N ASN A 26 -5.18 -4.19 10.16
CA ASN A 26 -3.89 -4.21 9.47
C ASN A 26 -3.24 -2.83 9.46
N ARG A 27 -4.04 -1.79 9.24
CA ARG A 27 -3.54 -0.43 9.28
C ARG A 27 -3.01 -0.06 10.67
N ASN A 28 -3.76 -0.40 11.71
CA ASN A 28 -3.33 -0.11 13.08
C ASN A 28 -2.06 -0.85 13.44
N ALA A 29 -1.93 -2.09 12.99
CA ALA A 29 -0.71 -2.86 13.19
C ALA A 29 0.48 -2.19 12.50
N ALA A 30 0.28 -1.66 11.29
CA ALA A 30 1.33 -0.96 10.55
C ALA A 30 1.73 0.34 11.24
N ILE A 31 0.79 1.04 11.86
CA ILE A 31 1.09 2.25 12.61
C ILE A 31 1.93 1.93 13.85
N LYS A 32 1.60 0.85 14.56
CA LYS A 32 2.24 0.50 15.83
C LYS A 32 3.58 -0.21 15.70
N ALA A 33 3.78 -0.97 14.61
CA ALA A 33 5.01 -1.75 14.47
C ALA A 33 6.21 -0.83 14.30
N ASP A 34 7.23 -1.05 15.12
CA ASP A 34 8.44 -0.21 15.11
C ASP A 34 9.13 -0.16 13.75
N TYR A 35 9.09 -1.25 13.02
CA TYR A 35 9.78 -1.34 11.72
C TYR A 35 8.92 -0.86 10.55
N ILE A 36 7.65 -0.55 10.76
CA ILE A 36 6.74 -0.09 9.70
C ILE A 36 6.40 1.39 9.87
N GLN A 37 5.87 1.77 11.03
CA GLN A 37 5.54 3.16 11.36
C GLN A 37 4.79 3.90 10.24
N TYR A 38 3.63 3.35 9.84
CA TYR A 38 2.80 3.99 8.83
C TYR A 38 2.46 5.40 9.29
N GLY A 39 2.89 6.39 8.53
CA GLY A 39 2.93 7.76 8.99
C GLY A 39 1.79 8.66 8.51
N PRO A 40 1.78 9.89 8.99
CA PRO A 40 0.71 10.85 8.70
C PRO A 40 0.82 11.45 7.31
N LEU A 41 -0.29 12.07 6.87
CA LEU A 41 -0.32 12.86 5.64
C LEU A 41 0.51 14.14 5.77
N ASN A 42 0.63 14.63 6.97
CA ASN A 42 1.18 15.97 7.23
C ASN A 42 2.69 16.02 7.09
N LEU A 43 3.17 16.70 6.04
CA LEU A 43 4.60 16.92 5.81
C LEU A 43 5.23 17.83 6.86
N ALA A 44 4.43 18.57 7.61
CA ALA A 44 4.91 19.45 8.66
C ALA A 44 5.15 18.71 9.98
N ASP A 45 4.85 17.43 10.06
CA ASP A 45 5.13 16.63 11.25
C ASP A 45 6.63 16.33 11.32
N LYS A 46 7.38 17.30 11.81
CA LYS A 46 8.84 17.22 11.86
C LYS A 46 9.33 16.03 12.65
N LYS A 47 8.63 15.64 13.70
CA LYS A 47 9.04 14.50 14.53
C LYS A 47 9.08 13.23 13.73
N TYR A 48 8.03 12.98 12.95
CA TYR A 48 7.97 11.78 12.14
C TYR A 48 9.07 11.76 11.07
N TRP A 49 9.17 12.85 10.30
CA TRP A 49 10.14 12.90 9.20
C TRP A 49 11.59 12.85 9.69
N ASN A 50 11.87 13.43 10.84
CA ASN A 50 13.21 13.37 11.43
C ASN A 50 13.54 11.94 11.86
N ARG A 51 12.57 11.23 12.47
CA ARG A 51 12.79 9.84 12.87
C ARG A 51 12.99 8.93 11.65
N LEU A 52 12.20 9.13 10.61
CA LEU A 52 12.30 8.36 9.39
C LEU A 52 13.66 8.59 8.71
N ALA A 53 14.06 9.84 8.60
CA ALA A 53 15.34 10.20 8.01
C ALA A 53 16.51 9.55 8.77
N LYS A 54 16.44 9.58 10.09
CA LYS A 54 17.44 8.96 10.92
C LYS A 54 17.51 7.46 10.72
N PHE A 55 16.32 6.83 10.64
CA PHE A 55 16.23 5.39 10.41
C PHE A 55 16.84 4.99 9.07
N TRP A 56 16.59 5.78 8.02
CA TRP A 56 17.14 5.54 6.69
C TRP A 56 18.54 6.12 6.50
N LYS A 57 19.07 6.82 7.49
CA LYS A 57 20.39 7.48 7.41
C LYS A 57 20.47 8.49 6.28
N THR A 58 19.48 9.35 6.19
CA THR A 58 19.39 10.39 5.16
C THR A 58 18.87 11.69 5.77
N GLU A 59 18.69 12.71 4.92
CA GLU A 59 18.15 13.99 5.36
C GLU A 59 16.61 13.98 5.31
N PRO A 60 15.94 14.74 6.21
CA PRO A 60 14.48 14.79 6.20
C PRO A 60 13.90 15.22 4.85
N GLU A 61 14.53 16.14 4.16
CA GLU A 61 14.04 16.59 2.85
C GLU A 61 14.08 15.50 1.80
N VAL A 62 15.05 14.60 1.90
CA VAL A 62 15.13 13.44 1.01
C VAL A 62 14.06 12.44 1.39
N ALA A 63 13.88 12.18 2.69
CA ALA A 63 12.86 11.24 3.17
C ALA A 63 11.45 11.65 2.73
N LYS A 64 11.15 12.95 2.73
CA LYS A 64 9.83 13.46 2.34
C LYS A 64 9.45 13.17 0.90
N GLN A 65 10.42 12.85 0.06
CA GLN A 65 10.16 12.50 -1.34
C GLN A 65 9.66 11.07 -1.49
N SER A 66 9.82 10.25 -0.45
CA SER A 66 9.42 8.85 -0.45
C SER A 66 8.01 8.72 0.12
N ARG A 67 7.08 8.35 -0.73
CA ARG A 67 5.66 8.26 -0.37
C ARG A 67 5.08 6.94 -0.83
N CYS A 68 3.98 6.53 -0.25
CA CYS A 68 3.27 5.36 -0.74
C CYS A 68 3.03 5.46 -2.24
N GLY A 69 2.72 6.66 -2.72
CA GLY A 69 2.44 6.90 -4.15
C GLY A 69 3.59 6.55 -5.09
N ASN A 70 4.82 6.41 -4.60
CA ASN A 70 5.94 5.94 -5.42
C ASN A 70 6.59 4.68 -4.85
N CYS A 71 5.89 3.98 -3.97
CA CYS A 71 6.36 2.73 -3.40
C CYS A 71 6.08 1.55 -4.33
N THR A 72 7.04 0.65 -4.45
CA THR A 72 6.91 -0.52 -5.31
C THR A 72 5.74 -1.44 -4.96
N ALA A 73 5.30 -1.42 -3.71
CA ALA A 73 4.19 -2.26 -3.23
C ALA A 73 2.83 -1.58 -3.27
N PHE A 74 2.76 -0.32 -3.71
CA PHE A 74 1.51 0.45 -3.73
C PHE A 74 0.77 0.23 -5.04
N ASP A 75 -0.39 -0.40 -4.96
CA ASP A 75 -1.15 -0.84 -6.11
C ASP A 75 -2.23 0.15 -6.52
N LEU A 76 -2.03 0.78 -7.67
CA LEU A 76 -2.98 1.68 -8.30
C LEU A 76 -3.48 1.12 -9.63
N SER A 77 -3.34 -0.19 -9.85
CA SER A 77 -3.81 -0.81 -11.09
C SER A 77 -5.33 -0.66 -11.24
N PRO A 78 -5.84 -0.70 -12.47
CA PRO A 78 -7.29 -0.63 -12.69
C PRO A 78 -8.08 -1.69 -11.89
N ARG A 79 -7.59 -2.92 -11.84
CA ARG A 79 -8.26 -3.98 -11.09
C ARG A 79 -8.33 -3.65 -9.61
N MET A 80 -7.26 -3.10 -9.06
CA MET A 80 -7.24 -2.76 -7.64
C MET A 80 -8.18 -1.60 -7.33
N LYS A 81 -8.25 -0.62 -8.22
CA LYS A 81 -9.19 0.49 -8.03
C LYS A 81 -10.64 0.01 -7.97
N GLU A 82 -10.98 -1.01 -8.73
CA GLU A 82 -12.31 -1.61 -8.68
C GLU A 82 -12.56 -2.34 -7.37
N CYS A 83 -11.51 -2.85 -6.74
CA CYS A 83 -11.63 -3.54 -5.46
C CYS A 83 -11.89 -2.60 -4.29
N ILE A 84 -11.44 -1.36 -4.37
CA ILE A 84 -11.57 -0.41 -3.27
C ILE A 84 -12.88 0.35 -3.41
N PRO A 85 -13.84 0.13 -2.50
CA PRO A 85 -15.16 0.76 -2.62
C PRO A 85 -15.13 2.25 -2.31
N GLY A 86 -16.06 2.98 -2.90
CA GLY A 86 -16.25 4.39 -2.65
C GLY A 86 -15.30 5.29 -3.39
N LYS A 87 -15.20 6.54 -2.93
CA LYS A 87 -14.33 7.53 -3.53
C LYS A 87 -12.89 7.26 -3.12
N THR A 88 -12.00 7.13 -4.11
CA THR A 88 -10.61 6.77 -3.86
C THR A 88 -9.62 7.92 -4.00
N SER A 89 -10.05 9.08 -4.48
CA SER A 89 -9.15 10.23 -4.64
C SER A 89 -9.63 11.45 -3.87
N ASP A 90 -8.69 12.29 -3.46
CA ASP A 90 -8.96 13.54 -2.78
C ASP A 90 -7.90 14.58 -3.16
N LYS A 91 -7.89 15.73 -2.48
CA LYS A 91 -6.95 16.81 -2.75
C LYS A 91 -5.50 16.42 -2.51
N GLU A 92 -5.28 15.49 -1.59
CA GLU A 92 -3.94 15.10 -1.17
C GLU A 92 -3.35 13.97 -2.00
N GLY A 93 -4.19 13.19 -2.67
CA GLY A 93 -3.77 12.05 -3.44
C GLY A 93 -4.86 11.01 -3.59
N GLU A 94 -4.50 9.74 -3.57
CA GLU A 94 -5.47 8.67 -3.77
C GLU A 94 -5.19 7.44 -2.94
N LEU A 95 -6.22 6.63 -2.74
CA LEU A 95 -6.10 5.36 -2.05
C LEU A 95 -5.64 4.28 -3.03
N GLY A 96 -4.76 3.43 -2.57
CA GLY A 96 -4.33 2.24 -3.25
C GLY A 96 -4.19 1.14 -2.23
N TYR A 97 -3.61 0.02 -2.64
CA TYR A 97 -3.43 -1.13 -1.77
C TYR A 97 -1.96 -1.41 -1.52
N CYS A 98 -1.59 -1.61 -0.27
CA CYS A 98 -0.22 -1.95 0.11
C CYS A 98 -0.07 -3.47 0.22
N TRP A 99 0.68 -4.09 -0.69
CA TRP A 99 0.89 -5.54 -0.67
C TRP A 99 1.85 -6.00 0.41
N MET A 100 2.66 -5.09 0.95
CA MET A 100 3.56 -5.44 2.05
C MET A 100 2.83 -5.64 3.36
N HIS A 101 1.83 -4.79 3.63
CA HIS A 101 1.14 -4.78 4.91
C HIS A 101 -0.35 -5.08 4.80
N ASN A 102 -0.84 -5.34 3.61
CA ASN A 102 -2.20 -5.81 3.32
C ASN A 102 -3.30 -4.91 3.87
N PHE A 103 -3.23 -3.63 3.50
CA PHE A 103 -4.29 -2.69 3.82
C PHE A 103 -4.34 -1.57 2.76
N LYS A 104 -5.47 -0.85 2.76
CA LYS A 104 -5.63 0.30 1.86
C LYS A 104 -4.85 1.47 2.45
N CYS A 105 -3.90 2.02 1.69
CA CYS A 105 -3.10 3.13 2.14
C CYS A 105 -3.24 4.33 1.20
N HIS A 106 -2.85 5.50 1.69
CA HIS A 106 -2.98 6.75 0.93
C HIS A 106 -1.64 7.12 0.30
N SER A 107 -1.68 7.60 -0.94
CA SER A 107 -0.48 7.90 -1.71
C SER A 107 0.44 8.95 -1.06
N ALA A 108 -0.13 9.83 -0.24
CA ALA A 108 0.63 10.90 0.41
C ALA A 108 1.28 10.49 1.74
N ARG A 109 1.01 9.27 2.21
CA ARG A 109 1.63 8.74 3.43
C ARG A 109 2.89 7.97 3.10
N VAL A 110 3.57 7.47 4.11
CA VAL A 110 4.80 6.70 3.97
C VAL A 110 4.94 5.76 5.15
N CYS A 111 5.79 4.74 5.02
CA CYS A 111 6.18 3.90 6.15
C CYS A 111 7.68 3.58 6.03
N TYR A 112 8.24 3.03 7.10
CA TYR A 112 9.67 2.74 7.16
C TYR A 112 10.10 1.65 6.17
N THR A 113 9.16 0.83 5.70
CA THR A 113 9.48 -0.24 4.73
C THR A 113 9.34 0.20 3.28
N TRP A 114 9.13 1.50 3.04
CA TRP A 114 9.02 2.03 1.68
C TRP A 114 10.19 1.57 0.80
N ALA A 115 9.87 1.23 -0.44
CA ALA A 115 10.87 0.83 -1.43
C ALA A 115 10.53 1.47 -2.77
N ALA A 116 11.54 1.98 -3.45
CA ALA A 116 11.36 2.68 -4.73
C ALA A 116 10.89 1.72 -5.83
N GLY A 117 10.27 2.28 -6.85
CA GLY A 117 9.87 1.52 -8.03
C GLY A 117 8.39 1.49 -8.35
N GLY A 118 7.57 2.16 -7.54
CA GLY A 118 6.14 2.20 -7.75
C GLY A 118 5.63 3.51 -8.33
N PRO A 119 4.32 3.66 -8.39
CA PRO A 119 3.33 2.67 -7.95
C PRO A 119 3.16 1.54 -8.97
N ILE A 120 2.31 0.57 -8.64
CA ILE A 120 1.97 -0.52 -9.57
C ILE A 120 0.88 -0.01 -10.51
N PRO A 121 1.17 0.15 -11.82
CA PRO A 121 0.21 0.76 -12.74
C PRO A 121 -0.61 -0.23 -13.55
N GLU A 122 -0.22 -1.49 -13.60
CA GLU A 122 -0.80 -2.49 -14.49
C GLU A 122 -1.35 -3.70 -13.76
N ASP A 123 -2.43 -4.26 -14.31
CA ASP A 123 -3.08 -5.45 -13.73
C ASP A 123 -2.15 -6.65 -13.66
N ALA A 124 -1.27 -6.82 -14.64
CA ALA A 124 -0.35 -7.96 -14.66
C ALA A 124 0.61 -7.92 -13.47
N ILE A 125 1.16 -6.75 -13.18
CA ILE A 125 2.07 -6.59 -12.05
C ILE A 125 1.32 -6.75 -10.73
N SER A 126 0.11 -6.21 -10.66
CA SER A 126 -0.76 -6.37 -9.50
C SER A 126 -1.03 -7.86 -9.22
N HIS A 127 -1.33 -8.60 -10.26
CA HIS A 127 -1.61 -10.03 -10.15
C HIS A 127 -0.38 -10.80 -9.65
N GLU A 128 0.81 -10.43 -10.11
CA GLU A 128 2.04 -11.05 -9.63
C GLU A 128 2.23 -10.84 -8.12
N TRP A 129 2.00 -9.62 -7.66
CA TRP A 129 2.08 -9.31 -6.23
C TRP A 129 1.07 -10.14 -5.43
N GLN A 130 -0.16 -10.24 -5.93
CA GLN A 130 -1.19 -11.00 -5.25
C GLN A 130 -0.83 -12.48 -5.15
N THR A 131 -0.31 -13.06 -6.21
CA THR A 131 0.09 -14.46 -6.24
C THR A 131 1.19 -14.74 -5.21
N LYS A 132 2.21 -13.90 -5.19
CA LYS A 132 3.31 -14.04 -4.23
C LYS A 132 2.86 -13.83 -2.80
N ASN A 133 1.98 -12.85 -2.59
CA ASN A 133 1.44 -12.56 -1.26
C ASN A 133 0.65 -13.75 -0.73
N LYS A 134 -0.19 -14.35 -1.58
CA LYS A 134 -0.97 -15.51 -1.21
C LYS A 134 -0.09 -16.71 -0.88
N GLU A 135 0.95 -16.95 -1.67
CA GLU A 135 1.88 -18.04 -1.42
C GLU A 135 2.58 -17.88 -0.08
N SER A 136 3.00 -16.66 0.24
CA SER A 136 3.64 -16.37 1.52
C SER A 136 2.69 -16.62 2.68
N MET A 137 1.42 -16.28 2.53
CA MET A 137 0.41 -16.49 3.55
C MET A 137 0.10 -17.97 3.74
N ASP A 138 0.10 -18.73 2.65
CA ASP A 138 -0.20 -20.16 2.69
C ASP A 138 0.89 -20.96 3.41
N GLU A 139 2.12 -20.45 3.44
CA GLU A 139 3.22 -21.09 4.13
C GLU A 139 3.14 -20.98 5.65
N LYS A 140 2.30 -20.10 6.12
CA LYS A 140 2.11 -19.89 7.55
C LYS A 140 1.03 -20.79 8.10
#